data_f10b2073f2d0734204c4309e004e6b7c
#
_entry.id   f10b2073f2d0734204c4309e004e6b7c
#
_cell.length_a   1.000
_cell.length_b   1.000
_cell.length_c   1.000
_cell.angle_alpha   90.00
_cell.angle_beta   90.00
_cell.angle_gamma   90.00
#
_symmetry.space_group_name_H-M   'P 1'
#
loop_
_entity.id
_entity.type
_entity.pdbx_description
1 polymer ?
#
loop_
_entity_poly.entity_id
_entity_poly.type
_entity_poly.pdbx_seq_one_letter_code
_entity_poly.pdbx_strand_id
1 'polypeptide(L)'
;MSTTIIPYSPLRKLPIGIQSFEKLRSEGFLYVDKTALAYRLIKAGNPCFLSRPRRFGKSLLLSTFEAYFEGKKELFKGLAIEQLEQDWFKYPVLHLDLNAEKYDSREKLENLLVSQLKHWEARYGITSANPSYSIRFMNVIRNAYEQTGRRVVVLIDEYDKPLLRSF
;
A
#
# COMPACT_ATOMS: atom_id res chain seq x y z
N MET A 1 12.46 26.17 45.48
CA MET A 1 11.46 25.69 44.50
C MET A 1 12.20 25.42 43.18
N SER A 2 12.46 24.15 42.87
CA SER A 2 13.15 23.78 41.60
C SER A 2 12.15 23.79 40.46
N THR A 3 12.32 24.74 39.55
CA THR A 3 11.53 24.79 38.32
C THR A 3 12.03 23.68 37.39
N THR A 4 11.29 22.60 37.29
CA THR A 4 11.55 21.54 36.32
C THR A 4 11.30 22.12 34.92
N ILE A 5 12.37 22.42 34.20
CA ILE A 5 12.30 22.81 32.79
C ILE A 5 11.94 21.54 32.02
N ILE A 6 10.68 21.45 31.54
CA ILE A 6 10.26 20.38 30.64
C ILE A 6 11.00 20.67 29.31
N PRO A 7 11.85 19.74 28.80
CA PRO A 7 12.56 19.98 27.56
C PRO A 7 11.53 20.13 26.43
N TYR A 8 11.59 21.26 25.73
CA TYR A 8 10.78 21.57 24.56
C TYR A 8 11.14 20.57 23.45
N SER A 9 10.34 19.53 23.29
CA SER A 9 10.42 18.68 22.10
C SER A 9 9.77 19.43 20.95
N PRO A 10 10.47 19.67 19.82
CA PRO A 10 9.89 20.38 18.71
C PRO A 10 8.62 19.65 18.24
N LEU A 11 7.51 20.37 18.16
CA LEU A 11 6.24 19.82 17.70
C LEU A 11 6.42 19.24 16.29
N ARG A 12 6.06 17.98 16.11
CA ARG A 12 6.08 17.36 14.79
C ARG A 12 5.05 18.02 13.86
N LYS A 13 5.41 18.19 12.60
CA LYS A 13 4.51 18.73 11.58
C LYS A 13 3.29 17.83 11.39
N LEU A 14 2.11 18.44 11.23
CA LEU A 14 0.88 17.70 10.93
C LEU A 14 0.89 17.23 9.47
N PRO A 15 0.48 15.99 9.17
CA PRO A 15 0.51 15.41 7.82
C PRO A 15 -0.71 15.82 6.99
N ILE A 16 -0.85 17.11 6.67
CA ILE A 16 -1.99 17.61 5.89
C ILE A 16 -1.88 17.10 4.44
N GLY A 17 -2.86 16.28 4.01
CA GLY A 17 -2.93 15.74 2.65
C GLY A 17 -1.90 14.65 2.31
N ILE A 18 -1.10 14.18 3.27
CA ILE A 18 -0.11 13.13 3.04
C ILE A 18 -0.78 11.75 3.15
N GLN A 19 -0.71 10.97 2.07
CA GLN A 19 -1.25 9.62 1.98
C GLN A 19 -0.15 8.54 1.94
N SER A 20 1.10 8.93 1.70
CA SER A 20 2.25 8.04 1.70
C SER A 20 2.81 7.86 3.11
N PHE A 21 2.82 6.62 3.60
CA PHE A 21 3.44 6.26 4.88
C PHE A 21 4.95 6.50 4.85
N GLU A 22 5.62 6.16 3.76
CA GLU A 22 7.04 6.38 3.57
C GLU A 22 7.40 7.86 3.69
N LYS A 23 6.70 8.73 2.96
CA LYS A 23 6.89 10.17 3.05
C LYS A 23 6.64 10.70 4.46
N LEU A 24 5.55 10.23 5.09
CA LEU A 24 5.18 10.64 6.44
C LEU A 24 6.28 10.32 7.45
N ARG A 25 6.88 9.12 7.34
CA ARG A 25 7.92 8.65 8.26
C ARG A 25 9.28 9.28 7.96
N SER A 26 9.68 9.36 6.70
CA SER A 26 10.99 9.90 6.28
C SER A 26 11.12 11.41 6.56
N GLU A 27 10.04 12.17 6.41
CA GLU A 27 10.02 13.62 6.67
C GLU A 27 9.65 13.98 8.12
N GLY A 28 9.46 12.99 9.01
CA GLY A 28 9.26 13.19 10.45
C GLY A 28 7.91 13.80 10.83
N PHE A 29 6.88 13.65 10.00
CA PHE A 29 5.53 14.09 10.35
C PHE A 29 4.95 13.33 11.53
N LEU A 30 3.94 13.92 12.19
CA LEU A 30 3.18 13.26 13.24
C LEU A 30 2.43 12.06 12.65
N TYR A 31 2.64 10.90 13.22
CA TYR A 31 1.91 9.67 12.88
C TYR A 31 1.17 9.15 14.11
N VAL A 32 -0.15 8.97 13.98
CA VAL A 32 -0.96 8.31 15.00
C VAL A 32 -0.81 6.81 14.81
N ASP A 33 -0.04 6.18 15.68
CA ASP A 33 0.32 4.77 15.53
C ASP A 33 -0.90 3.84 15.72
N LYS A 34 -1.25 3.16 14.65
CA LYS A 34 -2.25 2.08 14.59
C LYS A 34 -1.65 0.78 14.05
N THR A 35 -0.31 0.68 14.02
CA THR A 35 0.38 -0.45 13.40
C THR A 35 0.14 -1.77 14.11
N ALA A 36 -0.18 -1.77 15.41
CA ALA A 36 -0.59 -2.99 16.10
C ALA A 36 -1.90 -3.58 15.54
N LEU A 37 -2.85 -2.72 15.10
CA LEU A 37 -4.08 -3.17 14.44
C LEU A 37 -3.79 -3.65 13.03
N ALA A 38 -2.96 -2.92 12.28
CA ALA A 38 -2.50 -3.31 10.96
C ALA A 38 -1.84 -4.71 10.99
N TYR A 39 -0.96 -4.94 11.97
CA TYR A 39 -0.31 -6.23 12.16
C TYR A 39 -1.28 -7.38 12.41
N ARG A 40 -2.33 -7.17 13.22
CA ARG A 40 -3.37 -8.18 13.44
C ARG A 40 -4.10 -8.54 12.16
N LEU A 41 -4.43 -7.55 11.31
CA LEU A 41 -5.06 -7.79 10.01
C LEU A 41 -4.14 -8.60 9.08
N ILE A 42 -2.86 -8.26 9.04
CA ILE A 42 -1.85 -8.98 8.25
C ILE A 42 -1.74 -10.45 8.71
N LYS A 43 -1.63 -10.67 10.02
CA LYS A 43 -1.46 -12.04 10.58
C LYS A 43 -2.74 -12.88 10.47
N ALA A 44 -3.91 -12.28 10.33
CA ALA A 44 -5.15 -13.01 10.05
C ALA A 44 -5.13 -13.71 8.69
N GLY A 45 -4.34 -13.20 7.72
CA GLY A 45 -4.07 -13.88 6.45
C GLY A 45 -5.27 -13.98 5.50
N ASN A 46 -6.37 -13.31 5.81
CA ASN A 46 -7.59 -13.32 5.02
C ASN A 46 -7.65 -12.10 4.08
N PRO A 47 -8.32 -12.22 2.92
CA PRO A 47 -8.66 -11.05 2.13
C PRO A 47 -9.46 -10.06 2.98
N CYS A 48 -9.02 -8.80 3.01
CA CYS A 48 -9.63 -7.76 3.80
C CYS A 48 -10.23 -6.69 2.91
N PHE A 49 -11.45 -6.31 3.22
CA PHE A 49 -12.16 -5.21 2.59
C PHE A 49 -12.37 -4.09 3.61
N LEU A 50 -11.87 -2.89 3.32
CA LEU A 50 -12.02 -1.75 4.20
C LEU A 50 -12.93 -0.69 3.57
N SER A 51 -14.17 -0.63 4.05
CA SER A 51 -15.10 0.44 3.72
C SER A 51 -15.05 1.52 4.81
N ARG A 52 -14.65 2.73 4.42
CA ARG A 52 -14.67 3.93 5.29
C ARG A 52 -14.96 5.18 4.47
N PRO A 53 -15.55 6.22 5.07
CA PRO A 53 -15.73 7.51 4.41
C PRO A 53 -14.40 8.06 3.84
N ARG A 54 -14.50 8.99 2.91
CA ARG A 54 -13.33 9.72 2.40
C ARG A 54 -12.59 10.41 3.55
N ARG A 55 -11.25 10.55 3.44
CA ARG A 55 -10.34 11.19 4.41
C ARG A 55 -10.17 10.44 5.74
N PHE A 56 -10.60 9.18 5.84
CA PHE A 56 -10.39 8.33 7.03
C PHE A 56 -9.12 7.45 6.94
N GLY A 57 -8.15 7.85 6.12
CA GLY A 57 -6.82 7.23 6.08
C GLY A 57 -6.75 5.87 5.40
N LYS A 58 -7.66 5.53 4.46
CA LYS A 58 -7.61 4.28 3.69
C LYS A 58 -6.31 4.15 2.91
N SER A 59 -5.97 5.13 2.07
CA SER A 59 -4.75 5.12 1.26
C SER A 59 -3.48 5.13 2.11
N LEU A 60 -3.49 5.84 3.26
CA LEU A 60 -2.37 5.78 4.21
C LEU A 60 -2.20 4.38 4.80
N LEU A 61 -3.30 3.67 5.12
CA LEU A 61 -3.23 2.30 5.61
C LEU A 61 -2.70 1.35 4.53
N LEU A 62 -3.14 1.49 3.27
CA LEU A 62 -2.61 0.70 2.15
C LEU A 62 -1.12 0.98 1.93
N SER A 63 -0.70 2.24 1.97
CA SER A 63 0.72 2.60 1.90
C SER A 63 1.53 2.05 3.10
N THR A 64 0.91 1.93 4.28
CA THR A 64 1.54 1.27 5.43
C THR A 64 1.70 -0.23 5.19
N PHE A 65 0.70 -0.90 4.63
CA PHE A 65 0.81 -2.31 4.25
C PHE A 65 1.86 -2.54 3.16
N GLU A 66 1.89 -1.67 2.14
CA GLU A 66 2.91 -1.73 1.09
C GLU A 66 4.32 -1.68 1.67
N ALA A 67 4.61 -0.68 2.51
CA ALA A 67 5.89 -0.56 3.19
C ALA A 67 6.23 -1.78 4.07
N TYR A 68 5.24 -2.35 4.76
CA TYR A 68 5.43 -3.56 5.57
C TYR A 68 5.79 -4.77 4.69
N PHE A 69 5.01 -5.03 3.65
CA PHE A 69 5.23 -6.18 2.77
C PHE A 69 6.47 -6.02 1.88
N GLU A 70 6.91 -4.80 1.63
CA GLU A 70 8.20 -4.55 0.98
C GLU A 70 9.41 -4.72 1.93
N GLY A 71 9.17 -5.00 3.22
CA GLY A 71 10.21 -5.22 4.22
C GLY A 71 10.95 -3.95 4.63
N LYS A 72 10.33 -2.77 4.49
CA LYS A 72 10.91 -1.45 4.85
C LYS A 72 10.90 -1.23 6.38
N LYS A 73 11.59 -2.09 7.12
CA LYS A 73 11.63 -2.11 8.59
C LYS A 73 11.94 -0.75 9.21
N GLU A 74 12.83 0.00 8.60
CA GLU A 74 13.32 1.30 9.09
C GLU A 74 12.18 2.34 9.23
N LEU A 75 11.14 2.24 8.40
CA LEU A 75 9.99 3.14 8.49
C LEU A 75 9.10 2.88 9.72
N PHE A 76 9.22 1.70 10.31
CA PHE A 76 8.42 1.27 11.45
C PHE A 76 9.11 1.47 12.79
N LYS A 77 10.34 2.00 12.80
CA LYS A 77 11.10 2.27 14.02
C LYS A 77 10.31 3.14 14.99
N GLY A 78 10.22 2.68 16.24
CA GLY A 78 9.48 3.35 17.30
C GLY A 78 7.95 3.21 17.24
N LEU A 79 7.42 2.35 16.35
CA LEU A 79 6.00 2.02 16.26
C LEU A 79 5.72 0.65 16.91
N ALA A 80 4.47 0.43 17.32
CA ALA A 80 4.06 -0.80 18.01
C ALA A 80 4.39 -2.08 17.25
N ILE A 81 4.29 -2.07 15.92
CA ILE A 81 4.60 -3.23 15.07
C ILE A 81 6.08 -3.66 15.15
N GLU A 82 6.98 -2.75 15.46
CA GLU A 82 8.42 -3.07 15.58
C GLU A 82 8.69 -4.14 16.64
N GLN A 83 7.90 -4.13 17.72
CA GLN A 83 8.00 -5.11 18.79
C GLN A 83 7.23 -6.41 18.50
N LEU A 84 6.28 -6.37 17.57
CA LEU A 84 5.41 -7.48 17.24
C LEU A 84 5.96 -8.33 16.08
N GLU A 85 6.68 -7.71 15.14
CA GLU A 85 7.22 -8.36 13.95
C GLU A 85 8.73 -8.55 14.09
N GLN A 86 9.19 -9.78 13.91
CA GLN A 86 10.61 -10.13 14.02
C GLN A 86 11.28 -10.36 12.67
N ASP A 87 10.56 -10.95 11.71
CA ASP A 87 11.15 -11.49 10.49
C ASP A 87 11.28 -10.49 9.34
N TRP A 88 10.41 -9.51 9.25
CA TRP A 88 10.40 -8.45 8.23
C TRP A 88 10.68 -8.97 6.80
N PHE A 89 9.99 -10.03 6.41
CA PHE A 89 10.14 -10.60 5.09
C PHE A 89 9.67 -9.66 3.99
N LYS A 90 10.41 -9.68 2.88
CA LYS A 90 10.01 -8.95 1.67
C LYS A 90 9.12 -9.82 0.80
N TYR A 91 7.95 -9.32 0.48
CA TYR A 91 6.97 -9.95 -0.41
C TYR A 91 6.87 -9.19 -1.73
N PRO A 92 6.51 -9.83 -2.85
CA PRO A 92 6.12 -9.14 -4.05
C PRO A 92 4.78 -8.44 -3.82
N VAL A 93 4.75 -7.12 -4.00
CA VAL A 93 3.54 -6.29 -3.86
C VAL A 93 3.10 -5.80 -5.23
N LEU A 94 1.82 -6.02 -5.54
CA LEU A 94 1.11 -5.48 -6.69
C LEU A 94 0.10 -4.46 -6.18
N HIS A 95 0.44 -3.17 -6.26
CA HIS A 95 -0.43 -2.10 -5.83
C HIS A 95 -1.15 -1.48 -7.04
N LEU A 96 -2.49 -1.52 -7.03
CA LEU A 96 -3.37 -0.93 -8.03
C LEU A 96 -4.09 0.27 -7.40
N ASP A 97 -3.70 1.48 -7.79
CA ASP A 97 -4.40 2.71 -7.41
C ASP A 97 -5.35 3.12 -8.54
N LEU A 98 -6.65 2.92 -8.30
CA LEU A 98 -7.71 3.33 -9.22
C LEU A 98 -8.07 4.82 -9.08
N ASN A 99 -7.29 5.62 -8.32
CA ASN A 99 -7.44 7.06 -8.21
C ASN A 99 -6.61 7.84 -9.24
N ALA A 100 -5.71 7.17 -9.96
CA ALA A 100 -4.71 7.83 -10.80
C ALA A 100 -5.31 8.70 -11.92
N GLU A 101 -6.54 8.39 -12.37
CA GLU A 101 -7.21 9.14 -13.43
C GLU A 101 -8.70 9.40 -13.14
N LYS A 102 -9.27 10.36 -13.88
CA LYS A 102 -10.73 10.54 -13.93
C LYS A 102 -11.29 9.56 -14.96
N TYR A 103 -12.02 8.55 -14.49
CA TYR A 103 -12.71 7.61 -15.38
C TYR A 103 -14.01 8.26 -15.87
N ASP A 104 -14.01 8.82 -17.07
CA ASP A 104 -15.17 9.29 -17.80
C ASP A 104 -15.56 8.32 -18.94
N SER A 105 -14.77 7.27 -19.13
CA SER A 105 -15.05 6.21 -20.10
C SER A 105 -14.44 4.86 -19.66
N ARG A 106 -15.05 3.78 -20.15
CA ARG A 106 -14.54 2.41 -20.00
C ARG A 106 -13.11 2.28 -20.56
N GLU A 107 -12.85 2.94 -21.69
CA GLU A 107 -11.55 2.92 -22.36
C GLU A 107 -10.42 3.44 -21.46
N LYS A 108 -10.65 4.51 -20.68
CA LYS A 108 -9.64 5.03 -19.75
C LYS A 108 -9.31 4.04 -18.64
N LEU A 109 -10.33 3.34 -18.11
CA LEU A 109 -10.09 2.29 -17.12
C LEU A 109 -9.28 1.14 -17.73
N GLU A 110 -9.62 0.70 -18.93
CA GLU A 110 -8.89 -0.35 -19.63
C GLU A 110 -7.44 0.06 -19.90
N ASN A 111 -7.20 1.29 -20.34
CA ASN A 111 -5.86 1.83 -20.55
C ASN A 111 -5.02 1.86 -19.28
N LEU A 112 -5.61 2.25 -18.14
CA LEU A 112 -4.92 2.19 -16.84
C LEU A 112 -4.54 0.75 -16.49
N LEU A 113 -5.49 -0.18 -16.58
CA LEU A 113 -5.24 -1.59 -16.27
C LEU A 113 -4.15 -2.19 -17.17
N VAL A 114 -4.17 -1.87 -18.48
CA VAL A 114 -3.15 -2.29 -19.44
C VAL A 114 -1.78 -1.70 -19.08
N SER A 115 -1.73 -0.41 -18.76
CA SER A 115 -0.50 0.27 -18.36
C SER A 115 0.09 -0.38 -17.09
N GLN A 116 -0.75 -0.64 -16.09
CA GLN A 116 -0.32 -1.27 -14.86
C GLN A 116 0.15 -2.72 -15.08
N LEU A 117 -0.56 -3.49 -15.90
CA LEU A 117 -0.13 -4.84 -16.28
C LEU A 117 1.23 -4.83 -16.98
N LYS A 118 1.44 -3.93 -17.96
CA LYS A 118 2.73 -3.79 -18.63
C LYS A 118 3.87 -3.48 -17.67
N HIS A 119 3.62 -2.61 -16.69
CA HIS A 119 4.60 -2.28 -15.66
C HIS A 119 4.99 -3.52 -14.84
N TRP A 120 4.01 -4.30 -14.36
CA TRP A 120 4.27 -5.53 -13.62
C TRP A 120 4.90 -6.63 -14.48
N GLU A 121 4.47 -6.79 -15.73
CA GLU A 121 5.06 -7.72 -16.68
C GLU A 121 6.55 -7.42 -16.90
N ALA A 122 6.90 -6.14 -17.12
CA ALA A 122 8.29 -5.72 -17.24
C ALA A 122 9.08 -6.02 -15.97
N ARG A 123 8.50 -5.77 -14.79
CA ARG A 123 9.14 -6.04 -13.49
C ARG A 123 9.46 -7.52 -13.28
N TYR A 124 8.62 -8.42 -13.78
CA TYR A 124 8.77 -9.88 -13.61
C TYR A 124 9.21 -10.60 -14.88
N GLY A 125 9.72 -9.87 -15.87
CA GLY A 125 10.32 -10.45 -17.09
C GLY A 125 9.33 -11.21 -18.00
N ILE A 126 8.06 -10.78 -18.03
CA ILE A 126 7.02 -11.43 -18.82
C ILE A 126 6.92 -10.74 -20.18
N THR A 127 7.10 -11.51 -21.25
CA THR A 127 7.02 -11.01 -22.64
C THR A 127 5.76 -11.49 -23.38
N SER A 128 4.78 -12.05 -22.67
CA SER A 128 3.58 -12.62 -23.28
C SER A 128 2.66 -11.55 -23.86
N ALA A 129 2.27 -11.74 -25.12
CA ALA A 129 1.30 -10.91 -25.84
C ALA A 129 -0.15 -11.41 -25.67
N ASN A 130 -0.50 -12.02 -24.54
CA ASN A 130 -1.86 -12.56 -24.35
C ASN A 130 -2.89 -11.41 -24.30
N PRO A 131 -4.00 -11.47 -25.07
CA PRO A 131 -4.99 -10.42 -25.11
C PRO A 131 -5.85 -10.35 -23.83
N SER A 132 -5.95 -11.43 -23.05
CA SER A 132 -6.77 -11.50 -21.82
C SER A 132 -6.08 -10.86 -20.63
N TYR A 133 -6.67 -9.82 -20.06
CA TYR A 133 -6.17 -9.16 -18.86
C TYR A 133 -6.09 -10.11 -17.66
N SER A 134 -7.07 -10.99 -17.52
CA SER A 134 -7.08 -12.00 -16.43
C SER A 134 -5.91 -12.95 -16.53
N ILE A 135 -5.62 -13.47 -17.72
CA ILE A 135 -4.49 -14.39 -17.94
C ILE A 135 -3.16 -13.66 -17.71
N ARG A 136 -3.03 -12.42 -18.19
CA ARG A 136 -1.85 -11.59 -17.96
C ARG A 136 -1.59 -11.37 -16.48
N PHE A 137 -2.64 -11.01 -15.72
CA PHE A 137 -2.54 -10.81 -14.28
C PHE A 137 -2.17 -12.11 -13.53
N MET A 138 -2.77 -13.24 -13.89
CA MET A 138 -2.39 -14.55 -13.34
C MET A 138 -0.93 -14.89 -13.60
N ASN A 139 -0.42 -14.58 -14.82
CA ASN A 139 0.98 -14.80 -15.15
C ASN A 139 1.90 -13.92 -14.32
N VAL A 140 1.54 -12.65 -14.08
CA VAL A 140 2.29 -11.75 -13.17
C VAL A 140 2.38 -12.35 -11.77
N ILE A 141 1.26 -12.81 -11.21
CA ILE A 141 1.25 -13.43 -9.87
C ILE A 141 2.14 -14.68 -9.83
N ARG A 142 2.01 -15.56 -10.83
CA ARG A 142 2.82 -16.79 -10.91
C ARG A 142 4.31 -16.48 -10.98
N ASN A 143 4.73 -15.62 -11.90
CA ASN A 143 6.14 -15.27 -12.08
C ASN A 143 6.71 -14.56 -10.83
N ALA A 144 5.93 -13.66 -10.21
CA ALA A 144 6.34 -13.02 -8.97
C ALA A 144 6.55 -14.03 -7.83
N TYR A 145 5.68 -15.03 -7.72
CA TYR A 145 5.84 -16.11 -6.77
C TYR A 145 7.05 -17.00 -7.07
N GLU A 146 7.22 -17.43 -8.32
CA GLU A 146 8.33 -18.29 -8.74
C GLU A 146 9.70 -17.63 -8.51
N GLN A 147 9.81 -16.31 -8.78
CA GLN A 147 11.06 -15.56 -8.57
C GLN A 147 11.39 -15.32 -7.09
N THR A 148 10.38 -15.20 -6.24
CA THR A 148 10.60 -14.79 -4.84
C THR A 148 10.42 -15.91 -3.83
N GLY A 149 9.75 -17.00 -4.21
CA GLY A 149 9.30 -18.05 -3.29
C GLY A 149 8.27 -17.56 -2.25
N ARG A 150 7.72 -16.36 -2.42
CA ARG A 150 6.82 -15.70 -1.48
C ARG A 150 5.44 -15.46 -2.10
N ARG A 151 4.40 -15.55 -1.27
CA ARG A 151 3.03 -15.19 -1.69
C ARG A 151 2.98 -13.74 -2.17
N VAL A 152 2.23 -13.52 -3.25
CA VAL A 152 2.02 -12.17 -3.80
C VAL A 152 0.97 -11.44 -2.99
N VAL A 153 1.25 -10.20 -2.66
CA VAL A 153 0.30 -9.30 -2.00
C VAL A 153 -0.32 -8.39 -3.05
N VAL A 154 -1.64 -8.34 -3.08
CA VAL A 154 -2.39 -7.45 -3.96
C VAL A 154 -3.06 -6.37 -3.11
N LEU A 155 -2.74 -5.12 -3.37
CA LEU A 155 -3.34 -3.95 -2.73
C LEU A 155 -4.14 -3.17 -3.78
N ILE A 156 -5.41 -2.85 -3.48
CA ILE A 156 -6.28 -2.10 -4.40
C ILE A 156 -6.85 -0.90 -3.65
N ASP A 157 -6.56 0.30 -4.13
CA ASP A 157 -7.14 1.55 -3.61
C ASP A 157 -8.25 2.08 -4.52
N GLU A 158 -9.27 2.71 -3.94
CA GLU A 158 -10.40 3.38 -4.62
C GLU A 158 -11.14 2.48 -5.63
N TYR A 159 -11.29 1.17 -5.32
CA TYR A 159 -11.92 0.15 -6.18
C TYR A 159 -13.37 0.51 -6.59
N ASP A 160 -14.07 1.35 -5.83
CA ASP A 160 -15.44 1.80 -6.08
C ASP A 160 -15.53 2.93 -7.13
N LYS A 161 -14.44 3.62 -7.42
CA LYS A 161 -14.44 4.74 -8.38
C LYS A 161 -14.92 4.40 -9.78
N PRO A 162 -14.49 3.29 -10.40
CA PRO A 162 -15.00 2.91 -11.71
C PRO A 162 -16.51 2.67 -11.72
N LEU A 163 -17.07 2.16 -10.60
CA LEU A 163 -18.51 1.86 -10.48
C LEU A 163 -19.37 3.11 -10.27
N LEU A 164 -18.86 4.09 -9.51
CA LEU A 164 -19.59 5.33 -9.19
C LEU A 164 -19.75 6.29 -10.37
N ARG A 165 -19.07 6.05 -11.49
CA ARG A 165 -19.08 6.91 -12.68
C ARG A 165 -19.61 6.22 -13.93
N SER A 166 -20.10 5.00 -13.78
CA SER A 166 -20.68 4.21 -14.87
C SER A 166 -22.19 4.46 -15.05
N PHE A 167 -22.75 5.45 -14.30
CA PHE A 167 -24.18 5.79 -14.32
C PHE A 167 -24.37 7.28 -14.54
#